data_9a7b75acd3652d0a57e79005fc23d72d
#
_entry.id   9a7b75acd3652d0a57e79005fc23d72d
#
_cell.length_a   1.000
_cell.length_b   1.000
_cell.length_c   1.000
_cell.angle_alpha   90.00
_cell.angle_beta   90.00
_cell.angle_gamma   90.00
#
_symmetry.space_group_name_H-M   'P 1'
#
loop_
_entity.id
_entity.type
_entity.pdbx_description
1 polymer ?
#
loop_
_entity_poly.entity_id
_entity_poly.type
_entity_poly.pdbx_seq_one_letter_code
_entity_poly.pdbx_strand_id
1 'polypeptide(L)'
;MSRPSTLYVPHVLSAADIAPEERYQQIAQNLSCYGIKVVNNRHPADIIANHKTISGVSGDYCSAMGSRNETFFDPHQVAESSVYISLLVHGHQLINGRKKSAAAQVNPGMLIVHQRNDYYHYQCDDVKQLYIIPHNEKVKPLFSGKLTSPIISLENHPLALFLKSHMQLLDQRSDRLS
;
A
#
# COMPACT_ATOMS: atom_id res chain seq x y z
N MET A 1 14.74 -14.03 -32.04
CA MET A 1 14.83 -13.58 -30.63
C MET A 1 13.42 -13.26 -30.17
N SER A 2 12.78 -14.18 -29.44
CA SER A 2 11.45 -13.97 -28.85
C SER A 2 11.60 -13.01 -27.68
N ARG A 3 10.90 -11.88 -27.71
CA ARG A 3 10.78 -10.98 -26.54
C ARG A 3 10.15 -11.80 -25.39
N PRO A 4 10.71 -11.77 -24.19
CA PRO A 4 10.02 -12.33 -23.05
C PRO A 4 8.71 -11.54 -22.88
N SER A 5 7.58 -12.25 -22.98
CA SER A 5 6.29 -11.70 -22.61
C SER A 5 6.34 -11.44 -21.11
N THR A 6 6.52 -10.19 -20.71
CA THR A 6 6.27 -9.77 -19.33
C THR A 6 4.79 -9.95 -19.08
N LEU A 7 4.42 -11.09 -18.55
CA LEU A 7 3.07 -11.34 -18.08
C LEU A 7 2.85 -10.48 -16.84
N TYR A 8 2.17 -9.37 -17.01
CA TYR A 8 1.54 -8.66 -15.92
C TYR A 8 0.28 -9.44 -15.54
N VAL A 9 0.31 -10.11 -14.42
CA VAL A 9 -0.88 -10.78 -13.88
C VAL A 9 -1.50 -9.84 -12.85
N PRO A 10 -2.62 -9.16 -13.18
CA PRO A 10 -3.34 -8.36 -12.20
C PRO A 10 -4.01 -9.30 -11.19
N HIS A 11 -3.81 -9.04 -9.92
CA HIS A 11 -4.56 -9.65 -8.83
C HIS A 11 -5.53 -8.61 -8.29
N VAL A 12 -6.83 -8.92 -8.33
CA VAL A 12 -7.89 -8.04 -7.82
C VAL A 12 -8.63 -8.75 -6.70
N LEU A 13 -8.76 -8.08 -5.57
CA LEU A 13 -9.63 -8.45 -4.46
C LEU A 13 -10.68 -7.35 -4.30
N SER A 14 -11.94 -7.68 -4.48
CA SER A 14 -13.05 -6.75 -4.27
C SER A 14 -14.04 -7.30 -3.26
N ALA A 15 -14.34 -6.53 -2.22
CA ALA A 15 -15.37 -6.91 -1.25
C ALA A 15 -16.77 -7.05 -1.87
N ALA A 16 -17.01 -6.42 -3.03
CA ALA A 16 -18.27 -6.55 -3.75
C ALA A 16 -18.48 -7.98 -4.30
N ASP A 17 -17.39 -8.68 -4.61
CA ASP A 17 -17.41 -10.03 -5.17
C ASP A 17 -17.44 -11.12 -4.09
N ILE A 18 -17.42 -10.73 -2.81
CA ILE A 18 -17.39 -11.63 -1.66
C ILE A 18 -18.73 -11.55 -0.92
N ALA A 19 -19.26 -12.71 -0.54
CA ALA A 19 -20.46 -12.77 0.31
C ALA A 19 -20.26 -11.95 1.59
N PRO A 20 -21.24 -11.13 2.02
CA PRO A 20 -21.06 -10.20 3.15
C PRO A 20 -20.49 -10.83 4.40
N GLU A 21 -20.93 -12.03 4.74
CA GLU A 21 -20.52 -12.79 5.93
C GLU A 21 -19.04 -13.25 5.88
N GLU A 22 -18.47 -13.41 4.67
CA GLU A 22 -17.09 -13.88 4.46
C GLU A 22 -16.10 -12.73 4.26
N ARG A 23 -16.57 -11.51 4.00
CA ARG A 23 -15.73 -10.35 3.62
C ARG A 23 -14.59 -10.11 4.58
N TYR A 24 -14.89 -10.07 5.88
CA TYR A 24 -13.86 -9.82 6.89
C TYR A 24 -12.77 -10.89 6.86
N GLN A 25 -13.17 -12.16 6.82
CA GLN A 25 -12.21 -13.26 6.84
C GLN A 25 -11.33 -13.28 5.60
N GLN A 26 -11.90 -13.12 4.41
CA GLN A 26 -11.14 -13.16 3.16
C GLN A 26 -10.21 -11.95 3.01
N ILE A 27 -10.67 -10.76 3.40
CA ILE A 27 -9.84 -9.54 3.39
C ILE A 27 -8.70 -9.67 4.40
N ALA A 28 -8.98 -10.13 5.63
CA ALA A 28 -7.97 -10.32 6.65
C ALA A 28 -6.92 -11.36 6.24
N GLN A 29 -7.36 -12.47 5.63
CA GLN A 29 -6.48 -13.51 5.11
C GLN A 29 -5.56 -12.96 4.00
N ASN A 30 -6.10 -12.21 3.06
CA ASN A 30 -5.30 -11.59 1.99
C ASN A 30 -4.26 -10.62 2.55
N LEU A 31 -4.66 -9.74 3.47
CA LEU A 31 -3.76 -8.75 4.05
C LEU A 31 -2.70 -9.37 4.98
N SER A 32 -2.99 -10.53 5.58
CA SER A 32 -2.02 -11.23 6.44
C SER A 32 -0.75 -11.65 5.69
N CYS A 33 -0.84 -11.94 4.38
CA CYS A 33 0.33 -12.24 3.54
C CYS A 33 1.32 -11.07 3.47
N TYR A 34 0.86 -9.85 3.73
CA TYR A 34 1.67 -8.63 3.78
C TYR A 34 2.04 -8.20 5.20
N GLY A 35 1.85 -9.08 6.20
CA GLY A 35 2.09 -8.78 7.61
C GLY A 35 1.06 -7.81 8.21
N ILE A 36 -0.08 -7.64 7.57
CA ILE A 36 -1.12 -6.70 8.00
C ILE A 36 -2.26 -7.46 8.69
N LYS A 37 -2.52 -7.10 9.94
CA LYS A 37 -3.67 -7.57 10.71
C LYS A 37 -4.76 -6.50 10.70
N VAL A 38 -5.94 -6.84 10.21
CA VAL A 38 -7.12 -5.96 10.27
C VAL A 38 -7.74 -6.05 11.66
N VAL A 39 -8.07 -4.90 12.24
CA VAL A 39 -8.89 -4.79 13.45
C VAL A 39 -10.15 -4.03 13.06
N ASN A 40 -11.23 -4.74 12.85
CA ASN A 40 -12.47 -4.15 12.40
C ASN A 40 -13.59 -4.36 13.44
N ASN A 41 -14.20 -3.27 13.86
CA ASN A 41 -15.37 -3.26 14.75
C ASN A 41 -16.69 -3.03 13.97
N ARG A 42 -16.64 -3.05 12.62
CA ARG A 42 -17.81 -2.80 11.78
C ARG A 42 -18.53 -4.10 11.44
N HIS A 43 -19.80 -3.98 11.10
CA HIS A 43 -20.56 -5.08 10.54
C HIS A 43 -19.93 -5.51 9.20
N PRO A 44 -19.77 -6.82 8.93
CA PRO A 44 -19.13 -7.31 7.69
C PRO A 44 -19.71 -6.74 6.40
N ALA A 45 -21.02 -6.47 6.36
CA ALA A 45 -21.68 -5.89 5.20
C ALA A 45 -21.22 -4.45 4.87
N ASP A 46 -20.72 -3.70 5.86
CA ASP A 46 -20.29 -2.31 5.71
C ASP A 46 -18.82 -2.19 5.26
N ILE A 47 -18.15 -3.32 5.07
CA ILE A 47 -16.76 -3.34 4.64
C ILE A 47 -16.70 -3.04 3.13
N ILE A 48 -16.14 -1.91 2.79
CA ILE A 48 -15.71 -1.60 1.44
C ILE A 48 -14.20 -1.85 1.40
N ALA A 49 -13.77 -2.75 0.54
CA ALA A 49 -12.36 -2.96 0.26
C ALA A 49 -12.19 -3.37 -1.19
N ASN A 50 -11.27 -2.70 -1.86
CA ASN A 50 -10.85 -3.05 -3.20
C ASN A 50 -9.33 -2.93 -3.25
N HIS A 51 -8.67 -4.01 -3.60
CA HIS A 51 -7.22 -4.07 -3.68
C HIS A 51 -6.83 -4.67 -5.03
N LYS A 52 -6.02 -3.95 -5.77
CA LYS A 52 -5.50 -4.34 -7.07
C LYS A 52 -4.00 -4.28 -7.05
N THR A 53 -3.35 -5.35 -7.46
CA THR A 53 -1.90 -5.44 -7.57
C THR A 53 -1.53 -5.80 -9.00
N ILE A 54 -0.54 -5.11 -9.54
CA ILE A 54 0.10 -5.42 -10.82
C ILE A 54 1.57 -5.66 -10.55
N SER A 55 2.00 -6.90 -10.68
CA SER A 55 3.39 -7.26 -10.45
C SER A 55 4.25 -7.01 -11.69
N GLY A 56 5.40 -6.38 -11.49
CA GLY A 56 6.38 -6.07 -12.53
C GLY A 56 7.77 -6.58 -12.16
N VAL A 57 8.70 -6.52 -13.12
CA VAL A 57 10.09 -7.00 -12.98
C VAL A 57 10.87 -6.27 -11.88
N SER A 58 10.52 -5.01 -11.58
CA SER A 58 11.27 -4.17 -10.62
C SER A 58 10.48 -3.83 -9.36
N GLY A 59 9.24 -4.27 -9.27
CA GLY A 59 8.36 -3.97 -8.14
C GLY A 59 6.89 -4.14 -8.52
N ASP A 60 6.05 -3.96 -7.54
CA ASP A 60 4.61 -4.05 -7.67
C ASP A 60 3.99 -2.65 -7.64
N TYR A 61 2.98 -2.46 -8.47
CA TYR A 61 2.05 -1.35 -8.36
C TYR A 61 0.77 -1.85 -7.70
N CYS A 62 0.29 -1.13 -6.71
CA CYS A 62 -0.93 -1.46 -5.99
C CYS A 62 -1.87 -0.25 -5.92
N SER A 63 -3.15 -0.50 -6.08
CA SER A 63 -4.22 0.44 -5.77
C SER A 63 -5.10 -0.18 -4.69
N ALA A 64 -5.30 0.53 -3.60
CA ALA A 64 -6.15 0.07 -2.50
C ALA A 64 -7.19 1.13 -2.17
N MET A 65 -8.43 0.69 -2.02
CA MET A 65 -9.55 1.51 -1.56
C MET A 65 -10.23 0.78 -0.41
N GLY A 66 -10.57 1.50 0.64
CA GLY A 66 -11.23 0.89 1.78
C GLY A 66 -12.04 1.88 2.59
N SER A 67 -13.13 1.39 3.19
CA SER A 67 -13.88 2.11 4.21
C SER A 67 -13.01 2.33 5.45
N ARG A 68 -13.52 3.11 6.41
CA ARG A 68 -12.84 3.35 7.68
C ARG A 68 -12.41 2.03 8.33
N ASN A 69 -11.12 1.90 8.61
CA ASN A 69 -10.54 0.69 9.20
C ASN A 69 -9.33 1.02 10.06
N GLU A 70 -8.96 0.06 10.88
CA GLU A 70 -7.71 0.04 11.62
C GLU A 70 -6.94 -1.22 11.27
N THR A 71 -5.66 -1.06 11.02
CA THR A 71 -4.78 -2.18 10.71
C THR A 71 -3.46 -2.06 11.47
N PHE A 72 -2.86 -3.22 11.80
CA PHE A 72 -1.54 -3.31 12.39
C PHE A 72 -0.60 -4.03 11.45
N PHE A 73 0.58 -3.48 11.26
CA PHE A 73 1.68 -4.15 10.59
C PHE A 73 2.63 -4.74 11.62
N ASP A 74 2.93 -6.03 11.43
CA ASP A 74 3.90 -6.76 12.23
C ASP A 74 5.10 -7.16 11.36
N PRO A 75 6.30 -6.60 11.59
CA PRO A 75 7.48 -6.90 10.78
C PRO A 75 7.94 -8.36 10.91
N HIS A 76 7.53 -9.08 11.95
CA HIS A 76 7.88 -10.50 12.12
C HIS A 76 7.03 -11.45 11.27
N GLN A 77 5.96 -10.95 10.66
CA GLN A 77 5.09 -11.71 9.75
C GLN A 77 5.57 -11.69 8.29
N VAL A 78 6.59 -10.88 7.98
CA VAL A 78 7.16 -10.76 6.63
C VAL A 78 8.64 -11.07 6.66
N ALA A 79 9.12 -11.74 5.60
CA ALA A 79 10.52 -12.18 5.53
C ALA A 79 11.53 -11.03 5.49
N GLU A 80 11.15 -9.88 4.96
CA GLU A 80 12.02 -8.71 4.81
C GLU A 80 11.27 -7.41 5.01
N SER A 81 11.98 -6.40 5.55
CA SER A 81 11.45 -5.02 5.57
C SER A 81 11.26 -4.51 4.15
N SER A 82 10.12 -3.88 3.90
CA SER A 82 9.77 -3.34 2.59
C SER A 82 9.71 -1.82 2.62
N VAL A 83 10.09 -1.22 1.49
CA VAL A 83 9.94 0.21 1.24
C VAL A 83 8.72 0.41 0.35
N TYR A 84 7.88 1.36 0.71
CA TYR A 84 6.70 1.74 -0.05
C TYR A 84 6.82 3.20 -0.44
N ILE A 85 6.49 3.50 -1.69
CA ILE A 85 6.19 4.85 -2.13
C ILE A 85 4.68 4.92 -2.26
N SER A 86 4.02 5.76 -1.49
CA SER A 86 2.56 5.81 -1.49
C SER A 86 2.01 7.21 -1.70
N LEU A 87 0.94 7.30 -2.48
CA LEU A 87 0.16 8.49 -2.73
C LEU A 87 -1.24 8.30 -2.16
N LEU A 88 -1.63 9.11 -1.19
CA LEU A 88 -3.01 9.16 -0.74
C LEU A 88 -3.83 10.01 -1.72
N VAL A 89 -4.79 9.38 -2.40
CA VAL A 89 -5.65 10.05 -3.39
C VAL A 89 -6.87 10.65 -2.72
N HIS A 90 -7.47 9.91 -1.78
CA HIS A 90 -8.70 10.29 -1.08
C HIS A 90 -8.68 9.80 0.37
N GLY A 91 -9.44 10.48 1.25
CA GLY A 91 -9.58 10.12 2.65
C GLY A 91 -8.46 10.64 3.54
N HIS A 92 -8.33 10.06 4.73
CA HIS A 92 -7.30 10.41 5.70
C HIS A 92 -6.64 9.16 6.26
N GLN A 93 -5.34 9.24 6.49
CA GLN A 93 -4.59 8.16 7.12
C GLN A 93 -3.70 8.70 8.23
N LEU A 94 -3.79 8.08 9.41
CA LEU A 94 -2.85 8.28 10.50
C LEU A 94 -1.97 7.03 10.63
N ILE A 95 -0.68 7.23 10.61
CA ILE A 95 0.33 6.19 10.82
C ILE A 95 0.96 6.42 12.18
N ASN A 96 0.90 5.44 13.07
CA ASN A 96 1.50 5.48 14.39
C ASN A 96 2.55 4.38 14.50
N GLY A 97 3.82 4.75 14.63
CA GLY A 97 4.90 3.82 14.95
C GLY A 97 5.21 3.83 16.45
N ARG A 98 6.04 2.90 16.92
CA ARG A 98 6.49 2.87 18.32
C ARG A 98 7.27 4.12 18.72
N LYS A 99 7.97 4.73 17.77
CA LYS A 99 8.73 5.98 17.98
C LYS A 99 7.91 7.17 17.49
N LYS A 100 7.98 8.31 18.19
CA LYS A 100 7.32 9.55 17.75
C LYS A 100 7.74 9.99 16.33
N SER A 101 9.00 9.77 15.96
CA SER A 101 9.51 10.04 14.60
C SER A 101 8.91 9.16 13.52
N ALA A 102 8.20 8.09 13.89
CA ALA A 102 7.51 7.19 13.01
C ALA A 102 5.99 7.46 12.95
N ALA A 103 5.53 8.59 13.46
CA ALA A 103 4.14 9.02 13.36
C ALA A 103 3.98 10.02 12.22
N ALA A 104 2.94 9.85 11.42
CA ALA A 104 2.59 10.76 10.34
C ALA A 104 1.07 10.82 10.11
N GLN A 105 0.57 12.03 9.92
CA GLN A 105 -0.75 12.24 9.35
C GLN A 105 -0.58 12.42 7.84
N VAL A 106 -1.24 11.59 7.06
CA VAL A 106 -1.20 11.62 5.60
C VAL A 106 -2.53 12.15 5.08
N ASN A 107 -2.46 13.23 4.31
CA ASN A 107 -3.61 13.89 3.71
C ASN A 107 -3.67 13.64 2.20
N PRO A 108 -4.83 13.84 1.56
CA PRO A 108 -4.96 13.69 0.11
C PRO A 108 -3.92 14.51 -0.66
N GLY A 109 -3.34 13.91 -1.66
CA GLY A 109 -2.27 14.48 -2.47
C GLY A 109 -0.87 14.28 -1.91
N MET A 110 -0.71 13.86 -0.65
CA MET A 110 0.62 13.61 -0.08
C MET A 110 1.25 12.35 -0.66
N LEU A 111 2.52 12.50 -1.06
CA LEU A 111 3.39 11.42 -1.49
C LEU A 111 4.45 11.16 -0.41
N ILE A 112 4.52 9.93 0.08
CA ILE A 112 5.46 9.54 1.13
C ILE A 112 6.28 8.31 0.73
N VAL A 113 7.49 8.22 1.26
CA VAL A 113 8.26 6.97 1.35
C VAL A 113 8.10 6.44 2.76
N HIS A 114 7.71 5.19 2.88
CA HIS A 114 7.56 4.52 4.16
C HIS A 114 8.37 3.22 4.19
N GLN A 115 9.30 3.13 5.14
CA GLN A 115 10.04 1.90 5.42
C GLN A 115 9.35 1.14 6.55
N ARG A 116 8.81 -0.03 6.22
CA ARG A 116 8.17 -0.94 7.20
C ARG A 116 9.23 -1.84 7.84
N ASN A 117 9.89 -1.35 8.85
CA ASN A 117 10.94 -2.04 9.61
C ASN A 117 10.64 -2.17 11.12
N ASP A 118 9.46 -1.74 11.55
CA ASP A 118 8.98 -1.80 12.92
C ASP A 118 7.47 -2.04 12.93
N TYR A 119 6.85 -2.11 14.09
CA TYR A 119 5.39 -2.18 14.22
C TYR A 119 4.74 -0.85 13.91
N TYR A 120 3.67 -0.89 13.13
CA TYR A 120 2.87 0.27 12.79
C TYR A 120 1.39 0.01 13.00
N HIS A 121 0.70 1.02 13.50
CA HIS A 121 -0.75 1.09 13.59
C HIS A 121 -1.24 2.13 12.58
N TYR A 122 -2.10 1.69 11.66
CA TYR A 122 -2.71 2.53 10.65
C TYR A 122 -4.18 2.73 11.00
N GLN A 123 -4.61 3.98 11.01
CA GLN A 123 -6.01 4.36 11.10
C GLN A 123 -6.38 5.06 9.80
N CYS A 124 -7.31 4.48 9.06
CA CYS A 124 -7.72 4.95 7.75
C CYS A 124 -9.20 5.34 7.80
N ASP A 125 -9.55 6.44 7.13
CA ASP A 125 -10.91 6.92 7.01
C ASP A 125 -11.25 7.14 5.54
N ASP A 126 -12.02 6.19 4.97
CA ASP A 126 -12.47 6.13 3.57
C ASP A 126 -11.34 6.44 2.56
N VAL A 127 -10.28 5.65 2.63
CA VAL A 127 -9.06 5.90 1.86
C VAL A 127 -9.10 5.29 0.47
N LYS A 128 -8.55 6.05 -0.50
CA LYS A 128 -7.98 5.51 -1.75
C LYS A 128 -6.50 5.84 -1.76
N GLN A 129 -5.66 4.79 -1.88
CA GLN A 129 -4.22 4.91 -1.82
C GLN A 129 -3.55 4.11 -2.94
N LEU A 130 -2.55 4.70 -3.56
CA LEU A 130 -1.73 4.09 -4.59
C LEU A 130 -0.36 3.81 -4.02
N TYR A 131 0.22 2.64 -4.35
CA TYR A 131 1.54 2.24 -3.87
C TYR A 131 2.42 1.78 -5.01
N ILE A 132 3.70 2.06 -4.88
CA ILE A 132 4.77 1.36 -5.58
C ILE A 132 5.60 0.65 -4.52
N ILE A 133 5.75 -0.66 -4.68
CA ILE A 133 6.53 -1.52 -3.79
C ILE A 133 7.72 -2.04 -4.59
N PRO A 134 8.88 -1.36 -4.57
CA PRO A 134 10.06 -1.82 -5.28
C PRO A 134 10.53 -3.16 -4.70
N HIS A 135 11.01 -4.06 -5.55
CA HIS A 135 11.62 -5.30 -5.06
C HIS A 135 12.89 -4.98 -4.26
N ASN A 136 13.08 -5.68 -3.14
CA ASN A 136 14.13 -5.37 -2.18
C ASN A 136 15.53 -5.36 -2.80
N GLU A 137 15.84 -6.28 -3.72
CA GLU A 137 17.13 -6.35 -4.40
C GLU A 137 17.42 -5.11 -5.26
N LYS A 138 16.38 -4.38 -5.67
CA LYS A 138 16.53 -3.13 -6.45
C LYS A 138 16.74 -1.91 -5.57
N VAL A 139 16.19 -1.92 -4.36
CA VAL A 139 16.27 -0.77 -3.44
C VAL A 139 17.36 -0.89 -2.38
N LYS A 140 17.73 -2.10 -1.96
CA LYS A 140 18.83 -2.31 -0.99
C LYS A 140 20.12 -1.54 -1.34
N PRO A 141 20.59 -1.51 -2.60
CA PRO A 141 21.79 -0.74 -2.94
C PRO A 141 21.60 0.77 -2.79
N LEU A 142 20.35 1.28 -2.94
CA LEU A 142 20.04 2.70 -2.86
C LEU A 142 19.86 3.15 -1.40
N PHE A 143 19.46 2.24 -0.51
CA PHE A 143 19.21 2.49 0.91
C PHE A 143 20.16 1.68 1.79
N SER A 144 21.45 1.66 1.45
CA SER A 144 22.50 1.00 2.24
C SER A 144 22.64 1.58 3.66
N GLY A 145 22.03 2.75 3.92
CA GLY A 145 21.83 3.33 5.24
C GLY A 145 20.38 3.24 5.71
N LYS A 146 20.15 3.28 7.03
CA LYS A 146 18.80 3.50 7.57
C LYS A 146 18.31 4.86 7.08
N LEU A 147 17.07 4.91 6.59
CA LEU A 147 16.42 6.19 6.35
C LEU A 147 16.50 7.01 7.65
N THR A 148 16.72 8.30 7.54
CA THR A 148 16.77 9.24 8.68
C THR A 148 15.47 9.24 9.47
N SER A 149 14.36 8.96 8.79
CA SER A 149 13.03 8.70 9.35
C SER A 149 12.40 7.51 8.61
N PRO A 150 11.63 6.64 9.28
CA PRO A 150 10.91 5.56 8.62
C PRO A 150 9.78 6.05 7.70
N ILE A 151 9.35 7.30 7.86
CA ILE A 151 8.35 7.95 7.01
C ILE A 151 8.92 9.29 6.56
N ILE A 152 9.01 9.48 5.25
CA ILE A 152 9.55 10.70 4.63
C ILE A 152 8.52 11.24 3.64
N SER A 153 8.14 12.51 3.80
CA SER A 153 7.34 13.21 2.78
C SER A 153 8.23 13.57 1.59
N LEU A 154 7.71 13.31 0.39
CA LEU A 154 8.35 13.68 -0.87
C LEU A 154 7.77 14.96 -1.48
N GLU A 155 6.93 15.70 -0.78
CA GLU A 155 6.23 16.88 -1.33
C GLU A 155 7.16 17.93 -1.94
N ASN A 156 8.33 18.11 -1.33
CA ASN A 156 9.34 19.07 -1.80
C ASN A 156 10.40 18.43 -2.75
N HIS A 157 10.22 17.15 -3.11
CA HIS A 157 11.17 16.49 -4.00
C HIS A 157 10.90 16.87 -5.46
N PRO A 158 11.91 17.19 -6.28
CA PRO A 158 11.72 17.60 -7.68
C PRO A 158 10.93 16.60 -8.54
N LEU A 159 11.02 15.31 -8.22
CA LEU A 159 10.31 14.24 -8.93
C LEU A 159 8.92 13.94 -8.36
N ALA A 160 8.46 14.62 -7.30
CA ALA A 160 7.18 14.30 -6.66
C ALA A 160 6.01 14.40 -7.64
N LEU A 161 5.94 15.48 -8.43
CA LEU A 161 4.88 15.68 -9.41
C LEU A 161 4.88 14.60 -10.49
N PHE A 162 6.06 14.22 -10.97
CA PHE A 162 6.22 13.15 -11.95
C PHE A 162 5.72 11.80 -11.39
N LEU A 163 6.13 11.44 -10.17
CA LEU A 163 5.70 10.21 -9.52
C LEU A 163 4.19 10.18 -9.29
N LYS A 164 3.60 11.28 -8.79
CA LYS A 164 2.15 11.39 -8.60
C LYS A 164 1.39 11.18 -9.91
N SER A 165 1.80 11.87 -10.97
CA SER A 165 1.18 11.75 -12.29
C SER A 165 1.31 10.35 -12.86
N HIS A 166 2.46 9.71 -12.68
CA HIS A 166 2.71 8.35 -13.14
C HIS A 166 1.83 7.33 -12.40
N MET A 167 1.75 7.42 -11.07
CA MET A 167 0.91 6.55 -10.26
C MET A 167 -0.57 6.68 -10.62
N GLN A 168 -1.07 7.91 -10.80
CA GLN A 168 -2.45 8.17 -11.21
C GLN A 168 -2.74 7.64 -12.62
N LEU A 169 -1.79 7.75 -13.55
CA LEU A 169 -1.92 7.19 -14.89
C LEU A 169 -1.99 5.67 -14.89
N LEU A 170 -1.18 5.01 -14.05
CA LEU A 170 -1.23 3.56 -13.86
C LEU A 170 -2.59 3.13 -13.29
N ASP A 171 -3.13 3.87 -12.31
CA ASP A 171 -4.44 3.58 -11.75
C ASP A 171 -5.55 3.63 -12.81
N GLN A 172 -5.58 4.69 -13.61
CA GLN A 172 -6.57 4.86 -14.68
C GLN A 172 -6.47 3.80 -15.81
N ARG A 173 -5.24 3.37 -16.11
CA ARG A 173 -5.02 2.37 -17.17
C ARG A 173 -5.19 0.94 -16.71
N SER A 174 -4.98 0.70 -15.43
CA SER A 174 -5.10 -0.64 -14.83
C SER A 174 -6.53 -1.20 -14.95
N ASP A 175 -7.56 -0.34 -14.99
CA ASP A 175 -8.95 -0.76 -15.20
C ASP A 175 -9.23 -1.27 -16.62
N ARG A 176 -8.30 -1.04 -17.55
CA ARG A 176 -8.40 -1.54 -18.94
C ARG A 176 -7.61 -2.82 -19.17
N LEU A 177 -6.86 -3.29 -18.17
CA LEU A 177 -6.02 -4.48 -18.23
C LEU A 177 -6.64 -5.68 -17.49
N SER A 178 -7.80 -5.48 -16.88
CA SER A 178 -8.59 -6.49 -16.14
C SER A 178 -9.67 -7.14 -17.01
#